data_fafa343ed2e09a2d49df026ee49af5e6
#
_entry.id   fafa343ed2e09a2d49df026ee49af5e6
#
_cell.length_a   1.000
_cell.length_b   1.000
_cell.length_c   1.000
_cell.angle_alpha   90.00
_cell.angle_beta   90.00
_cell.angle_gamma   90.00
#
_symmetry.space_group_name_H-M   'P 1'
#
loop_
_entity.id
_entity.type
_entity.pdbx_description
1 polymer ?
#
loop_
_entity_poly.entity_id
_entity_poly.type
_entity_poly.pdbx_seq_one_letter_code
_entity_poly.pdbx_strand_id
1 'polypeptide(L)' 'MNRTNPNKKYLSLFKETMEQLGFKEKETKYAYENIKITENIEQCVEDAIKLIALKNKFDKEYKEIN' A
#
# COMPACT_ATOMS: atom_id res chain seq x y z
N MET A 1 -21.79 -1.01 11.77
CA MET A 1 -21.25 -1.13 11.82
C MET A 1 -20.40 -1.78 11.48
N ASN A 2 -20.10 -2.23 11.48
CA ASN A 2 -19.27 -2.85 11.26
C ASN A 2 -19.01 -3.19 10.08
N ARG A 3 -19.54 -3.02 9.29
CA ARG A 3 -19.28 -3.35 8.12
C ARG A 3 -18.11 -2.89 7.62
N THR A 4 -17.67 -1.95 8.03
CA THR A 4 -16.52 -1.44 7.50
C THR A 4 -15.32 -2.20 7.85
N ASN A 5 -15.45 -3.10 8.81
CA ASN A 5 -14.28 -3.73 9.18
C ASN A 5 -14.18 -5.15 8.98
N PRO A 6 -14.80 -5.74 8.01
CA PRO A 6 -14.51 -7.11 7.71
C PRO A 6 -13.07 -7.23 7.25
N ASN A 7 -12.49 -6.13 6.79
CA ASN A 7 -11.14 -6.18 6.28
C ASN A 7 -10.08 -5.74 7.25
N LYS A 8 -10.46 -5.48 8.46
CA LYS A 8 -9.51 -5.00 9.44
C LYS A 8 -8.38 -5.99 9.67
N LYS A 9 -8.75 -7.25 9.72
CA LYS A 9 -7.76 -8.31 9.91
C LYS A 9 -6.80 -8.37 8.73
N TYR A 10 -7.35 -8.27 7.54
CA TYR A 10 -6.52 -8.31 6.35
C TYR A 10 -5.65 -7.09 6.26
N LEU A 11 -6.18 -5.95 6.68
CA LEU A 11 -5.38 -4.74 6.68
C LEU A 11 -4.18 -4.86 7.60
N SER A 12 -4.37 -5.46 8.76
CA SER A 12 -3.27 -5.71 9.69
C SER A 12 -2.20 -6.57 9.06
N LEU A 13 -2.62 -7.64 8.40
CA LEU A 13 -1.69 -8.53 7.73
C LEU A 13 -0.96 -7.82 6.61
N PHE A 14 -1.69 -7.00 5.86
CA PHE A 14 -1.10 -6.23 4.79
C PHE A 14 -0.02 -5.29 5.31
N LYS A 15 -0.34 -4.56 6.37
CA LYS A 15 0.61 -3.63 6.96
C LYS A 15 1.86 -4.34 7.44
N GLU A 16 1.66 -5.46 8.09
CA GLU A 16 2.79 -6.22 8.62
C GLU A 16 3.68 -6.69 7.50
N THR A 17 3.08 -7.18 6.42
CA THR A 17 3.85 -7.67 5.29
C THR A 17 4.64 -6.54 4.65
N MET A 18 4.00 -5.38 4.48
CA MET A 18 4.69 -4.24 3.90
C MET A 18 5.87 -3.82 4.76
N GLU A 19 5.67 -3.83 6.06
CA GLU A 19 6.74 -3.46 6.98
C GLU A 19 7.91 -4.43 6.88
N GLN A 20 7.61 -5.72 6.75
CA GLN A 20 8.66 -6.72 6.63
C GLN A 20 9.45 -6.53 5.34
N LEU A 21 8.80 -6.01 4.32
CA LEU A 21 9.46 -5.73 3.05
C LEU A 21 10.27 -4.45 3.07
N GLY A 22 10.17 -3.69 4.16
CA GLY A 22 10.97 -2.49 4.29
C GLY A 22 10.27 -1.19 3.92
N PHE A 23 8.97 -1.24 3.68
CA PHE A 23 8.24 -0.03 3.34
C PHE A 23 7.95 0.79 4.59
N LYS A 24 7.95 2.09 4.43
CA LYS A 24 7.66 2.97 5.53
C LYS A 24 6.15 3.06 5.76
N GLU A 25 5.81 3.50 6.96
CA GLU A 25 4.41 3.61 7.32
C GLU A 25 3.64 4.52 6.37
N LYS A 26 4.24 5.62 5.97
CA LYS A 26 3.58 6.54 5.05
C LYS A 26 3.29 5.87 3.71
N GLU A 27 4.25 5.09 3.22
CA GLU A 27 4.08 4.39 1.97
C GLU A 27 2.97 3.36 2.08
N THR A 28 2.97 2.63 3.18
CA THR A 28 1.95 1.62 3.40
C THR A 28 0.56 2.26 3.47
N LYS A 29 0.47 3.36 4.18
CA LYS A 29 -0.82 4.04 4.31
C LYS A 29 -1.31 4.53 2.95
N TYR A 30 -0.42 5.13 2.17
CA TYR A 30 -0.79 5.59 0.84
C TYR A 30 -1.33 4.43 0.02
N ALA A 31 -0.68 3.28 0.11
CA ALA A 31 -1.09 2.13 -0.65
C ALA A 31 -2.48 1.65 -0.25
N TYR A 32 -2.69 1.42 1.04
CA TYR A 32 -3.96 0.82 1.42
C TYR A 32 -5.13 1.79 1.30
N GLU A 33 -4.84 3.09 1.20
CA GLU A 33 -5.90 4.06 0.96
C GLU A 33 -6.30 4.10 -0.51
N ASN A 34 -5.46 3.55 -1.38
CA ASN A 34 -5.69 3.62 -2.80
C ASN A 34 -5.90 2.28 -3.49
N ILE A 35 -5.86 1.21 -2.74
CA ILE A 35 -6.19 -0.11 -3.28
C ILE A 35 -7.22 -0.74 -2.37
N LYS A 36 -7.82 -1.80 -2.87
CA LYS A 36 -8.81 -2.51 -2.08
C LYS A 36 -8.13 -3.65 -1.35
N ILE A 37 -8.27 -3.69 -0.04
CA ILE A 37 -7.69 -4.75 0.76
C ILE A 37 -8.64 -5.94 0.79
N THR A 38 -8.15 -7.08 0.40
CA THR A 38 -8.93 -8.30 0.36
C THR A 38 -8.19 -9.39 1.11
N GLU A 39 -8.77 -10.58 1.14
CA GLU A 39 -8.12 -11.68 1.81
C GLU A 39 -6.88 -12.16 1.06
N ASN A 40 -6.77 -11.80 -0.21
CA ASN A 40 -5.60 -12.16 -1.00
C ASN A 40 -4.50 -11.14 -0.75
N ILE A 41 -3.79 -11.32 0.34
CA ILE A 41 -2.78 -10.38 0.77
C ILE A 41 -1.66 -10.25 -0.24
N GLU A 42 -1.27 -11.34 -0.87
CA GLU A 42 -0.20 -11.30 -1.86
C GLU A 42 -0.55 -10.33 -3.00
N GLN A 43 -1.77 -10.41 -3.48
CA GLN A 43 -2.21 -9.54 -4.55
C GLN A 43 -2.24 -8.09 -4.07
N CYS A 44 -2.70 -7.88 -2.86
CA CYS A 44 -2.74 -6.53 -2.29
C CYS A 44 -1.33 -5.94 -2.23
N VAL A 45 -0.38 -6.74 -1.80
CA VAL A 45 0.99 -6.28 -1.69
C VAL A 45 1.57 -5.97 -3.07
N GLU A 46 1.30 -6.82 -4.04
CA GLU A 46 1.77 -6.55 -5.40
C GLU A 46 1.21 -5.24 -5.94
N ASP A 47 -0.08 -5.04 -5.73
CA ASP A 47 -0.70 -3.80 -6.19
C ASP A 47 -0.11 -2.60 -5.49
N ALA A 48 0.16 -2.75 -4.20
CA ALA A 48 0.75 -1.68 -3.42
C ALA A 48 2.15 -1.33 -3.92
N ILE A 49 2.94 -2.35 -4.19
CA ILE A 49 4.30 -2.13 -4.67
C ILE A 49 4.28 -1.37 -5.98
N LYS A 50 3.40 -1.78 -6.89
CA LYS A 50 3.29 -1.10 -8.18
C LYS A 50 2.86 0.34 -7.98
N LEU A 51 1.90 0.57 -7.11
CA LEU A 51 1.39 1.90 -6.86
C LEU A 51 2.46 2.81 -6.28
N ILE A 52 3.20 2.29 -5.31
CA ILE A 52 4.26 3.07 -4.67
C ILE A 52 5.39 3.36 -5.67
N ALA A 53 5.72 2.38 -6.50
CA ALA A 53 6.74 2.57 -7.50
C ALA A 53 6.36 3.67 -8.48
N LEU A 54 5.10 3.70 -8.89
CA LEU A 54 4.64 4.75 -9.80
C LEU A 54 4.70 6.11 -9.13
N LYS A 55 4.30 6.17 -7.87
CA LYS A 55 4.33 7.44 -7.14
C LYS A 55 5.76 7.96 -7.04
N ASN A 56 6.68 7.08 -6.71
CA ASN A 56 8.07 7.48 -6.56
C ASN A 56 8.65 7.90 -7.90
N LYS A 57 8.26 7.24 -8.95
CA LYS A 57 8.74 7.58 -10.28
C LYS A 57 8.27 8.98 -10.66
N PHE A 58 7.00 9.28 -10.44
CA PHE A 58 6.48 10.59 -10.76
C PHE A 58 7.15 11.67 -9.92
N ASP A 59 7.32 11.42 -8.64
CA ASP A 59 7.97 12.37 -7.78
C ASP A 59 9.38 12.66 -8.27
N LYS A 60 10.09 11.63 -8.65
CA LYS A 60 11.45 11.78 -9.11
C LYS A 60 11.52 12.57 -10.41
N GLU A 61 10.63 12.23 -11.34
CA GLU A 61 10.60 12.92 -12.62
C GLU A 61 10.27 14.40 -12.43
N TYR A 62 9.35 14.65 -11.54
CA TYR A 62 8.93 16.00 -11.27
C TYR A 62 10.10 16.82 -10.72
N LYS A 63 10.87 16.23 -9.85
CA LYS A 63 12.02 16.91 -9.30
C LYS A 63 13.07 17.19 -10.35
N GLU A 64 13.23 16.27 -11.26
CA GLU A 64 14.24 16.44 -12.31
C GLU A 64 13.90 17.58 -13.25
N ILE A 65 12.63 17.80 -13.45
CA ILE A 65 12.19 18.89 -14.32
C ILE A 65 12.55 20.22 -13.69
N ASN A 66 12.50 20.29 -12.39
CA ASN A 66 12.85 21.49 -11.69
C ASN A 66 14.35 21.60 -11.50
#